data_79da331e124a993c75ffd6e0125f84ac
#
_entry.id   79da331e124a993c75ffd6e0125f84ac
#
_cell.length_a   1.000
_cell.length_b   1.000
_cell.length_c   1.000
_cell.angle_alpha   90.00
_cell.angle_beta   90.00
_cell.angle_gamma   90.00
#
_symmetry.space_group_name_H-M   'P 1'
#
loop_
_entity.id
_entity.type
_entity.pdbx_description
1 polymer ?
#
loop_
_entity_poly.entity_id
_entity_poly.type
_entity_poly.pdbx_seq_one_letter_code
_entity_poly.pdbx_strand_id
1 'polypeptide(L)'
;MAEVMTGLKRTHYCGEPRLSDVGKEVVVCGWAQRQRDLGQLIFIDLRDRTGIIQLAFDDHTDKEIFGKAFGVRAEFVLAAKGVVRERSSKNKEIPTGEVEIEVTDLRVLSKSETPPFEITEDSKVKEELRLKYRYLDLRRPDVQDKIIARHKIVKIARDYFDQNGFVEVETPILIKSTPEGARDYLVPSRVFPGSFFALPQSPQLYKQLTMLAGFDRYMQIARCFRDEDLRADRQPEFTQIDLEMSFIDEEDIMSMAEGFVKTVYKEVLDVEIQTPFPRMTYAEGMERFGSDKPDLRFGYELKNLTEVLKGTEFRVFAEAVSAGGSVRGINVKGGACYTRKEIDKLAEWVKAYGAKGLAWTKLNQDGSSSSSYEKFLKEEEAAGVRSALEAENGDLLFLVASDKPQVVFDTLGALRCECARQMGIIDESRPNLLWITDFPLFEYDEEEGRFVAKHHPFTHPNDEDLEQLETNPGAVRARAYDMVLNGNEVGGGSIRINDPALQQRMFKALGFTQEEAQERFGFLIDAFRYGAPPHGGMAFGLDRLVMLMLGCDSIRDVIAYPKVANSGELMTASPAPVDQKQLDELGISINLQEETKE
;
A
#
# COMPACT_ATOMS: atom_id res chain seq x y z
N MET A 1 -1.91 -45.68 5.70
CA MET A 1 -2.98 -45.05 4.91
C MET A 1 -3.53 -43.91 5.73
N ALA A 2 -4.04 -42.85 5.10
CA ALA A 2 -4.74 -41.79 5.79
C ALA A 2 -6.04 -42.30 6.42
N GLU A 3 -6.34 -41.92 7.65
CA GLU A 3 -7.58 -42.25 8.35
C GLU A 3 -8.69 -41.25 7.99
N VAL A 4 -9.95 -41.67 8.17
CA VAL A 4 -11.09 -40.84 7.79
C VAL A 4 -11.71 -40.11 8.99
N MET A 5 -12.37 -38.99 8.75
CA MET A 5 -13.07 -38.21 9.77
C MET A 5 -14.39 -38.84 10.26
N THR A 6 -14.88 -39.89 9.62
CA THR A 6 -16.19 -40.51 9.96
C THR A 6 -16.31 -40.78 11.46
N GLY A 7 -17.33 -40.23 12.09
CA GLY A 7 -17.58 -40.35 13.54
C GLY A 7 -16.85 -39.32 14.41
N LEU A 8 -15.93 -38.56 13.86
CA LEU A 8 -15.32 -37.38 14.53
C LEU A 8 -15.74 -36.09 13.83
N LYS A 9 -16.43 -35.23 14.55
CA LYS A 9 -16.78 -33.87 14.09
C LYS A 9 -16.14 -32.86 15.02
N ARG A 10 -15.36 -31.95 14.47
CA ARG A 10 -14.75 -30.86 15.27
C ARG A 10 -15.81 -30.16 16.11
N THR A 11 -15.56 -30.04 17.40
CA THR A 11 -16.40 -29.31 18.36
C THR A 11 -15.79 -27.97 18.77
N HIS A 12 -14.44 -27.90 18.85
CA HIS A 12 -13.69 -26.74 19.24
C HIS A 12 -12.50 -26.50 18.33
N TYR A 13 -12.15 -25.23 18.13
CA TYR A 13 -10.84 -24.87 17.56
C TYR A 13 -9.74 -25.01 18.61
N CYS A 14 -8.47 -25.15 18.16
CA CYS A 14 -7.34 -25.40 19.05
C CYS A 14 -7.09 -24.25 20.06
N GLY A 15 -7.40 -23.00 19.70
CA GLY A 15 -7.23 -21.83 20.54
C GLY A 15 -8.38 -21.56 21.51
N GLU A 16 -9.47 -22.34 21.49
CA GLU A 16 -10.68 -22.04 22.28
C GLU A 16 -10.70 -22.62 23.71
N PRO A 17 -10.20 -23.83 24.01
CA PRO A 17 -10.38 -24.44 25.33
C PRO A 17 -9.76 -23.60 26.47
N ARG A 18 -10.47 -23.51 27.58
CA ARG A 18 -10.08 -22.80 28.82
C ARG A 18 -10.33 -23.66 30.04
N LEU A 19 -9.96 -23.16 31.24
CA LEU A 19 -10.24 -23.83 32.54
C LEU A 19 -11.73 -24.11 32.74
N SER A 20 -12.63 -23.29 32.19
CA SER A 20 -14.08 -23.52 32.21
C SER A 20 -14.56 -24.75 31.43
N ASP A 21 -13.70 -25.30 30.61
CA ASP A 21 -13.99 -26.48 29.77
C ASP A 21 -13.43 -27.78 30.36
N VAL A 22 -12.74 -27.69 31.53
CA VAL A 22 -12.22 -28.88 32.21
C VAL A 22 -13.34 -29.88 32.47
N GLY A 23 -13.10 -31.13 32.14
CA GLY A 23 -14.06 -32.24 32.20
C GLY A 23 -14.97 -32.40 30.99
N LYS A 24 -14.96 -31.46 30.03
CA LYS A 24 -15.72 -31.60 28.78
C LYS A 24 -14.97 -32.45 27.78
N GLU A 25 -15.71 -33.32 27.08
CA GLU A 25 -15.21 -34.05 25.92
C GLU A 25 -15.22 -33.13 24.69
N VAL A 26 -14.10 -33.03 24.01
CA VAL A 26 -13.91 -32.18 22.84
C VAL A 26 -13.27 -32.94 21.69
N VAL A 27 -13.52 -32.47 20.47
CA VAL A 27 -12.82 -32.89 19.23
C VAL A 27 -12.14 -31.68 18.63
N VAL A 28 -10.82 -31.74 18.50
CA VAL A 28 -9.98 -30.73 17.86
C VAL A 28 -9.30 -31.30 16.63
N CYS A 29 -9.07 -30.45 15.62
CA CYS A 29 -8.40 -30.84 14.37
C CYS A 29 -7.40 -29.76 13.97
N GLY A 30 -6.23 -30.17 13.48
CA GLY A 30 -5.19 -29.23 13.10
C GLY A 30 -3.92 -29.92 12.59
N TRP A 31 -2.85 -29.18 12.60
CA TRP A 31 -1.50 -29.63 12.23
C TRP A 31 -0.65 -29.80 13.48
N ALA A 32 0.06 -30.94 13.57
CA ALA A 32 1.03 -31.20 14.64
C ALA A 32 2.22 -30.25 14.47
N GLN A 33 2.34 -29.24 15.32
CA GLN A 33 3.46 -28.30 15.25
C GLN A 33 4.72 -28.92 15.85
N ARG A 34 4.58 -29.57 17.01
CA ARG A 34 5.68 -30.18 17.73
C ARG A 34 5.22 -31.42 18.48
N GLN A 35 6.05 -32.46 18.47
CA GLN A 35 5.90 -33.63 19.33
C GLN A 35 7.05 -33.64 20.33
N ARG A 36 6.75 -34.00 21.59
CA ARG A 36 7.72 -34.23 22.65
C ARG A 36 7.47 -35.60 23.25
N ASP A 37 8.46 -36.48 23.11
CA ASP A 37 8.44 -37.82 23.68
C ASP A 37 9.31 -37.83 24.94
N LEU A 38 8.73 -38.14 26.08
CA LEU A 38 9.36 -38.26 27.40
C LEU A 38 9.32 -39.73 27.89
N GLY A 39 9.23 -40.67 26.99
CA GLY A 39 9.18 -42.13 27.26
C GLY A 39 7.75 -42.61 27.53
N GLN A 40 7.24 -42.46 28.73
CA GLN A 40 5.86 -42.87 29.09
C GLN A 40 4.83 -41.73 28.89
N LEU A 41 5.28 -40.59 28.46
CA LEU A 41 4.46 -39.40 28.21
C LEU A 41 4.78 -38.85 26.84
N ILE A 42 3.78 -38.64 26.02
CA ILE A 42 3.89 -37.96 24.74
C ILE A 42 3.02 -36.70 24.78
N PHE A 43 3.57 -35.58 24.34
CA PHE A 43 2.83 -34.35 24.13
C PHE A 43 2.91 -33.95 22.66
N ILE A 44 1.76 -33.53 22.09
CA ILE A 44 1.69 -32.98 20.74
C ILE A 44 1.04 -31.60 20.84
N ASP A 45 1.75 -30.58 20.38
CA ASP A 45 1.19 -29.25 20.22
C ASP A 45 0.44 -29.24 18.88
N LEU A 46 -0.90 -29.24 18.95
CA LEU A 46 -1.78 -29.20 17.77
C LEU A 46 -2.17 -27.75 17.49
N ARG A 47 -1.93 -27.31 16.28
CA ARG A 47 -2.16 -25.93 15.82
C ARG A 47 -3.29 -25.89 14.78
N ASP A 48 -4.15 -24.89 14.90
CA ASP A 48 -5.02 -24.42 13.84
C ASP A 48 -4.96 -22.89 13.72
N ARG A 49 -5.86 -22.27 12.96
CA ARG A 49 -5.88 -20.80 12.74
C ARG A 49 -6.18 -19.97 13.99
N THR A 50 -6.64 -20.58 15.08
CA THR A 50 -7.02 -19.86 16.31
C THR A 50 -5.97 -19.97 17.41
N GLY A 51 -5.00 -20.87 17.25
CA GLY A 51 -3.94 -21.08 18.21
C GLY A 51 -3.52 -22.53 18.35
N ILE A 52 -2.99 -22.86 19.51
CA ILE A 52 -2.37 -24.14 19.83
C ILE A 52 -3.04 -24.74 21.05
N ILE A 53 -3.26 -26.06 21.06
CA ILE A 53 -3.63 -26.86 22.23
C ILE A 53 -2.66 -28.02 22.41
N GLN A 54 -2.29 -28.34 23.63
CA GLN A 54 -1.51 -29.52 23.95
C GLN A 54 -2.40 -30.74 24.00
N LEU A 55 -2.05 -31.77 23.23
CA LEU A 55 -2.58 -33.13 23.36
C LEU A 55 -1.65 -33.93 24.26
N ALA A 56 -2.20 -34.63 25.24
CA ALA A 56 -1.45 -35.43 26.20
C ALA A 56 -1.81 -36.91 26.07
N PHE A 57 -0.76 -37.74 26.09
CA PHE A 57 -0.83 -39.20 26.04
C PHE A 57 0.05 -39.75 27.16
N ASP A 58 -0.50 -40.57 28.00
CA ASP A 58 0.17 -41.12 29.19
C ASP A 58 -0.03 -42.66 29.27
N ASP A 59 0.32 -43.23 30.42
CA ASP A 59 0.22 -44.67 30.69
C ASP A 59 -1.22 -45.20 30.74
N HIS A 60 -2.23 -44.33 30.84
CA HIS A 60 -3.65 -44.66 30.76
C HIS A 60 -4.17 -44.63 29.33
N THR A 61 -3.43 -44.04 28.38
CA THR A 61 -3.80 -43.99 26.96
C THR A 61 -3.75 -45.39 26.33
N ASP A 62 -4.77 -45.72 25.54
CA ASP A 62 -4.77 -46.97 24.77
C ASP A 62 -3.48 -47.16 23.98
N LYS A 63 -2.95 -48.39 23.96
CA LYS A 63 -1.64 -48.69 23.34
C LYS A 63 -1.58 -48.40 21.85
N GLU A 64 -2.69 -48.59 21.13
CA GLU A 64 -2.75 -48.27 19.69
C GLU A 64 -2.68 -46.76 19.49
N ILE A 65 -3.44 -45.98 20.28
CA ILE A 65 -3.46 -44.54 20.25
C ILE A 65 -2.08 -44.00 20.64
N PHE A 66 -1.45 -44.54 21.68
CA PHE A 66 -0.11 -44.15 22.11
C PHE A 66 0.93 -44.41 21.01
N GLY A 67 0.83 -45.59 20.35
CA GLY A 67 1.68 -45.94 19.21
C GLY A 67 1.49 -45.01 18.01
N LYS A 68 0.27 -44.57 17.74
CA LYS A 68 0.00 -43.53 16.72
C LYS A 68 0.64 -42.19 17.10
N ALA A 69 0.48 -41.74 18.34
CA ALA A 69 1.06 -40.53 18.84
C ALA A 69 2.60 -40.49 18.73
N PHE A 70 3.24 -41.64 19.03
CA PHE A 70 4.69 -41.82 18.87
C PHE A 70 5.15 -41.64 17.41
N GLY A 71 4.31 -42.06 16.44
CA GLY A 71 4.57 -41.98 15.01
C GLY A 71 4.32 -40.60 14.39
N VAL A 72 3.72 -39.65 15.12
CA VAL A 72 3.42 -38.30 14.60
C VAL A 72 4.72 -37.53 14.33
N ARG A 73 4.72 -36.75 13.26
CA ARG A 73 5.81 -35.80 12.92
C ARG A 73 5.20 -34.43 12.64
N ALA A 74 6.09 -33.43 12.55
CA ALA A 74 5.69 -32.05 12.26
C ALA A 74 4.79 -31.98 11.01
N GLU A 75 3.79 -31.12 11.09
CA GLU A 75 2.81 -30.83 10.04
C GLU A 75 1.91 -32.01 9.62
N PHE A 76 1.91 -33.15 10.37
CA PHE A 76 0.86 -34.14 10.20
C PHE A 76 -0.50 -33.54 10.54
N VAL A 77 -1.51 -33.86 9.74
CA VAL A 77 -2.89 -33.42 9.98
C VAL A 77 -3.57 -34.45 10.88
N LEU A 78 -4.05 -33.97 12.03
CA LEU A 78 -4.62 -34.81 13.08
C LEU A 78 -6.06 -34.40 13.40
N ALA A 79 -6.86 -35.38 13.79
CA ALA A 79 -8.09 -35.21 14.56
C ALA A 79 -7.91 -35.93 15.89
N ALA A 80 -8.14 -35.22 16.99
CA ALA A 80 -8.02 -35.77 18.34
C ALA A 80 -9.32 -35.55 19.11
N LYS A 81 -9.84 -36.61 19.74
CA LYS A 81 -10.95 -36.58 20.68
C LYS A 81 -10.41 -36.86 22.07
N GLY A 82 -10.87 -36.13 23.07
CA GLY A 82 -10.44 -36.35 24.43
C GLY A 82 -11.13 -35.42 25.42
N VAL A 83 -10.72 -35.51 26.66
CA VAL A 83 -11.27 -34.71 27.75
C VAL A 83 -10.31 -33.55 28.08
N VAL A 84 -10.83 -32.34 28.19
CA VAL A 84 -10.05 -31.19 28.64
C VAL A 84 -9.69 -31.38 30.11
N ARG A 85 -8.39 -31.26 30.43
CA ARG A 85 -7.89 -31.27 31.81
C ARG A 85 -6.95 -30.12 32.09
N GLU A 86 -6.75 -29.78 33.34
CA GLU A 86 -5.79 -28.76 33.75
C GLU A 86 -4.36 -29.31 33.58
N ARG A 87 -3.44 -28.49 33.06
CA ARG A 87 -2.03 -28.87 32.89
C ARG A 87 -1.31 -28.87 34.23
N SER A 88 -0.49 -29.86 34.46
CA SER A 88 0.42 -29.91 35.61
C SER A 88 1.49 -28.82 35.53
N SER A 89 1.95 -28.46 34.34
CA SER A 89 2.89 -27.36 34.08
C SER A 89 2.25 -26.36 33.12
N LYS A 90 1.80 -25.21 33.68
CA LYS A 90 1.12 -24.16 32.93
C LYS A 90 2.10 -23.39 32.05
N ASN A 91 1.67 -23.09 30.81
CA ASN A 91 2.39 -22.21 29.89
C ASN A 91 1.66 -20.88 29.76
N LYS A 92 2.29 -19.80 30.19
CA LYS A 92 1.70 -18.45 30.14
C LYS A 92 1.81 -17.76 28.78
N GLU A 93 2.57 -18.33 27.85
CA GLU A 93 2.84 -17.74 26.53
C GLU A 93 1.69 -17.98 25.54
N ILE A 94 0.82 -18.95 25.79
CA ILE A 94 -0.32 -19.26 24.93
C ILE A 94 -1.65 -19.20 25.71
N PRO A 95 -2.75 -18.73 25.07
CA PRO A 95 -4.04 -18.57 25.75
C PRO A 95 -4.63 -19.86 26.34
N THR A 96 -4.30 -21.03 25.75
CA THR A 96 -4.74 -22.35 26.19
C THR A 96 -3.75 -23.02 27.15
N GLY A 97 -2.72 -22.33 27.57
CA GLY A 97 -1.59 -22.92 28.30
C GLY A 97 -1.89 -23.39 29.72
N GLU A 98 -3.09 -23.19 30.23
CA GLU A 98 -3.56 -23.74 31.52
C GLU A 98 -4.22 -25.10 31.36
N VAL A 99 -4.61 -25.49 30.13
CA VAL A 99 -5.34 -26.74 29.84
C VAL A 99 -4.63 -27.55 28.77
N GLU A 100 -4.93 -28.85 28.78
CA GLU A 100 -4.52 -29.81 27.74
C GLU A 100 -5.67 -30.79 27.49
N ILE A 101 -5.57 -31.57 26.43
CA ILE A 101 -6.56 -32.60 26.11
C ILE A 101 -5.94 -33.97 26.39
N GLU A 102 -6.51 -34.73 27.33
CA GLU A 102 -6.24 -36.14 27.53
C GLU A 102 -6.94 -36.93 26.42
N VAL A 103 -6.14 -37.48 25.49
CA VAL A 103 -6.66 -38.01 24.22
C VAL A 103 -7.19 -39.42 24.39
N THR A 104 -8.42 -39.66 23.91
CA THR A 104 -9.11 -40.95 23.91
C THR A 104 -9.30 -41.54 22.50
N ASP A 105 -9.21 -40.74 21.44
CA ASP A 105 -9.15 -41.16 20.04
C ASP A 105 -8.23 -40.24 19.25
N LEU A 106 -7.30 -40.80 18.47
CA LEU A 106 -6.39 -40.07 17.62
C LEU A 106 -6.41 -40.62 16.21
N ARG A 107 -6.64 -39.76 15.21
CA ARG A 107 -6.57 -40.09 13.80
C ARG A 107 -5.53 -39.26 13.06
N VAL A 108 -4.71 -39.95 12.27
CA VAL A 108 -3.77 -39.31 11.35
C VAL A 108 -4.48 -39.19 10.00
N LEU A 109 -5.04 -38.00 9.75
CA LEU A 109 -5.81 -37.70 8.54
C LEU A 109 -4.92 -37.55 7.31
N SER A 110 -3.71 -36.98 7.50
CA SER A 110 -2.70 -36.89 6.46
C SER A 110 -1.31 -36.86 7.08
N LYS A 111 -0.36 -37.52 6.45
CA LYS A 111 1.06 -37.43 6.77
C LYS A 111 1.68 -36.29 5.98
N SER A 112 2.72 -35.68 6.53
CA SER A 112 3.52 -34.65 5.87
C SER A 112 4.94 -35.17 5.64
N GLU A 113 5.54 -34.77 4.54
CA GLU A 113 6.99 -34.77 4.42
C GLU A 113 7.57 -33.63 5.26
N THR A 114 8.89 -33.64 5.47
CA THR A 114 9.55 -32.55 6.17
C THR A 114 9.38 -31.25 5.37
N PRO A 115 8.74 -30.20 5.95
CA PRO A 115 8.58 -28.94 5.25
C PRO A 115 9.93 -28.29 4.87
N PRO A 116 9.99 -27.53 3.78
CA PRO A 116 11.21 -26.84 3.35
C PRO A 116 11.71 -25.77 4.33
N PHE A 117 10.86 -25.37 5.28
CA PHE A 117 11.17 -24.46 6.38
C PHE A 117 10.23 -24.71 7.56
N GLU A 118 10.67 -24.27 8.75
CA GLU A 118 9.82 -24.33 9.95
C GLU A 118 8.70 -23.29 9.89
N ILE A 119 7.50 -23.69 10.32
CA ILE A 119 6.31 -22.84 10.38
C ILE A 119 6.28 -22.18 11.77
N THR A 120 7.04 -21.12 11.91
CA THR A 120 7.20 -20.32 13.14
C THR A 120 7.04 -18.83 12.83
N GLU A 121 6.66 -18.06 13.82
CA GLU A 121 6.65 -16.60 13.73
C GLU A 121 8.07 -16.06 13.47
N ASP A 122 8.19 -14.86 12.94
CA ASP A 122 9.46 -14.17 12.67
C ASP A 122 10.50 -15.00 11.90
N SER A 123 10.04 -15.81 10.97
CA SER A 123 10.91 -16.66 10.16
C SER A 123 11.90 -15.83 9.34
N LYS A 124 13.21 -16.15 9.45
CA LYS A 124 14.30 -15.55 8.67
C LYS A 124 14.54 -16.21 7.31
N VAL A 125 13.64 -17.08 6.89
CA VAL A 125 13.71 -17.75 5.59
C VAL A 125 13.52 -16.72 4.48
N LYS A 126 14.31 -16.82 3.41
CA LYS A 126 14.23 -15.92 2.26
C LYS A 126 12.82 -15.88 1.67
N GLU A 127 12.38 -14.69 1.29
CA GLU A 127 11.04 -14.45 0.75
C GLU A 127 10.72 -15.37 -0.44
N GLU A 128 11.65 -15.55 -1.37
CA GLU A 128 11.45 -16.41 -2.55
C GLU A 128 11.04 -17.84 -2.18
N LEU A 129 11.69 -18.46 -1.17
CA LEU A 129 11.34 -19.81 -0.72
C LEU A 129 9.97 -19.83 -0.05
N ARG A 130 9.64 -18.81 0.76
CA ARG A 130 8.33 -18.66 1.39
C ARG A 130 7.22 -18.48 0.36
N LEU A 131 7.43 -17.67 -0.67
CA LEU A 131 6.47 -17.46 -1.76
C LEU A 131 6.30 -18.68 -2.65
N LYS A 132 7.37 -19.46 -2.89
CA LYS A 132 7.26 -20.73 -3.62
C LYS A 132 6.38 -21.75 -2.89
N TYR A 133 6.44 -21.78 -1.57
CA TYR A 133 5.62 -22.65 -0.72
C TYR A 133 4.61 -21.82 0.09
N ARG A 134 3.96 -20.85 -0.55
CA ARG A 134 3.11 -19.85 0.12
C ARG A 134 2.01 -20.47 0.97
N TYR A 135 1.45 -21.62 0.59
CA TYR A 135 0.46 -22.36 1.37
C TYR A 135 1.01 -22.87 2.71
N LEU A 136 2.34 -23.07 2.85
CA LEU A 136 2.98 -23.35 4.14
C LEU A 136 3.26 -22.06 4.91
N ASP A 137 3.73 -21.02 4.24
CA ASP A 137 4.00 -19.71 4.84
C ASP A 137 2.70 -19.11 5.43
N LEU A 138 1.56 -19.29 4.76
CA LEU A 138 0.24 -18.90 5.26
C LEU A 138 -0.25 -19.67 6.50
N ARG A 139 0.45 -20.73 6.95
CA ARG A 139 0.17 -21.40 8.23
C ARG A 139 0.81 -20.68 9.42
N ARG A 140 1.74 -19.75 9.18
CA ARG A 140 2.39 -18.99 10.24
C ARG A 140 1.38 -18.02 10.85
N PRO A 141 1.30 -17.92 12.19
CA PRO A 141 0.33 -17.04 12.85
C PRO A 141 0.50 -15.56 12.44
N ASP A 142 1.73 -15.06 12.41
CA ASP A 142 2.06 -13.68 12.03
C ASP A 142 1.64 -13.31 10.60
N VAL A 143 1.58 -14.28 9.69
CA VAL A 143 1.08 -14.10 8.31
C VAL A 143 -0.44 -14.24 8.26
N GLN A 144 -1.00 -15.22 8.98
CA GLN A 144 -2.46 -15.41 9.05
C GLN A 144 -3.18 -14.21 9.65
N ASP A 145 -2.63 -13.64 10.72
CA ASP A 145 -3.23 -12.50 11.42
C ASP A 145 -3.36 -11.28 10.51
N LYS A 146 -2.39 -11.05 9.61
CA LYS A 146 -2.45 -9.98 8.61
C LYS A 146 -3.60 -10.20 7.61
N ILE A 147 -3.78 -11.43 7.13
CA ILE A 147 -4.88 -11.77 6.21
C ILE A 147 -6.23 -11.71 6.92
N ILE A 148 -6.30 -12.12 8.19
CA ILE A 148 -7.51 -12.02 9.01
C ILE A 148 -7.85 -10.55 9.29
N ALA A 149 -6.85 -9.70 9.58
CA ALA A 149 -7.06 -8.26 9.74
C ALA A 149 -7.59 -7.62 8.44
N ARG A 150 -7.02 -7.98 7.29
CA ARG A 150 -7.55 -7.57 5.98
C ARG A 150 -9.02 -7.96 5.81
N HIS A 151 -9.39 -9.19 6.16
CA HIS A 151 -10.78 -9.65 6.11
C HIS A 151 -11.69 -8.80 6.99
N LYS A 152 -11.26 -8.48 8.23
CA LYS A 152 -12.01 -7.62 9.14
C LYS A 152 -12.21 -6.22 8.56
N ILE A 153 -11.17 -5.62 7.99
CA ILE A 153 -11.25 -4.28 7.36
C ILE A 153 -12.28 -4.27 6.23
N VAL A 154 -12.27 -5.30 5.36
CA VAL A 154 -13.25 -5.42 4.27
C VAL A 154 -14.67 -5.57 4.82
N LYS A 155 -14.86 -6.36 5.88
CA LYS A 155 -16.16 -6.50 6.53
C LYS A 155 -16.64 -5.16 7.10
N ILE A 156 -15.78 -4.45 7.83
CA ILE A 156 -16.09 -3.13 8.39
C ILE A 156 -16.44 -2.14 7.28
N ALA A 157 -15.71 -2.17 6.16
CA ALA A 157 -16.02 -1.31 5.02
C ALA A 157 -17.45 -1.55 4.51
N ARG A 158 -17.85 -2.80 4.28
CA ARG A 158 -19.20 -3.13 3.87
C ARG A 158 -20.26 -2.68 4.88
N ASP A 159 -20.04 -2.99 6.16
CA ASP A 159 -20.98 -2.63 7.22
C ASP A 159 -21.11 -1.10 7.36
N TYR A 160 -19.99 -0.36 7.32
CA TYR A 160 -19.96 1.09 7.44
C TYR A 160 -20.66 1.79 6.27
N PHE A 161 -20.33 1.40 5.03
CA PHE A 161 -20.91 2.04 3.84
C PHE A 161 -22.38 1.66 3.65
N ASP A 162 -22.80 0.42 3.95
CA ASP A 162 -24.21 0.02 3.96
C ASP A 162 -25.02 0.87 4.95
N GLN A 163 -24.54 1.05 6.18
CA GLN A 163 -25.16 1.90 7.20
C GLN A 163 -25.26 3.38 6.78
N ASN A 164 -24.41 3.83 5.87
CA ASN A 164 -24.42 5.17 5.30
C ASN A 164 -25.16 5.25 3.94
N GLY A 165 -25.92 4.21 3.58
CA GLY A 165 -26.79 4.19 2.41
C GLY A 165 -26.09 3.92 1.09
N PHE A 166 -24.89 3.35 1.10
CA PHE A 166 -24.20 2.90 -0.11
C PHE A 166 -24.71 1.54 -0.57
N VAL A 167 -24.77 1.38 -1.88
CA VAL A 167 -25.09 0.11 -2.54
C VAL A 167 -23.82 -0.47 -3.13
N GLU A 168 -23.47 -1.72 -2.76
CA GLU A 168 -22.35 -2.44 -3.38
C GLU A 168 -22.78 -2.92 -4.77
N VAL A 169 -22.14 -2.40 -5.83
CA VAL A 169 -22.44 -2.74 -7.22
C VAL A 169 -21.18 -3.29 -7.88
N GLU A 170 -21.24 -4.53 -8.39
CA GLU A 170 -20.17 -5.11 -9.17
C GLU A 170 -20.12 -4.52 -10.58
N THR A 171 -18.93 -4.15 -11.03
CA THR A 171 -18.68 -3.68 -12.39
C THR A 171 -17.93 -4.76 -13.20
N PRO A 172 -18.02 -4.75 -14.54
CA PRO A 172 -17.32 -5.72 -15.37
C PRO A 172 -15.80 -5.69 -15.20
N ILE A 173 -15.17 -6.88 -15.24
CA ILE A 173 -13.72 -7.04 -15.32
C ILE A 173 -13.25 -7.11 -16.78
N LEU A 174 -14.05 -7.65 -17.68
CA LEU A 174 -13.77 -7.63 -19.13
C LEU A 174 -14.38 -6.37 -19.74
N ILE A 175 -13.57 -5.34 -19.91
CA ILE A 175 -14.00 -4.02 -20.39
C ILE A 175 -13.32 -3.64 -21.71
N LYS A 176 -13.72 -2.52 -22.31
CA LYS A 176 -13.01 -1.88 -23.40
C LYS A 176 -11.71 -1.25 -22.87
N SER A 177 -10.63 -1.34 -23.64
CA SER A 177 -9.38 -0.63 -23.31
C SER A 177 -9.63 0.88 -23.28
N THR A 178 -9.37 1.46 -22.12
CA THR A 178 -9.50 2.90 -21.85
C THR A 178 -8.33 3.30 -20.94
N PRO A 179 -7.11 3.47 -21.49
CA PRO A 179 -5.93 3.73 -20.69
C PRO A 179 -6.10 5.01 -19.85
N GLU A 180 -5.92 4.86 -18.53
CA GLU A 180 -6.07 5.91 -17.51
C GLU A 180 -4.72 6.23 -16.83
N GLY A 181 -3.61 6.15 -17.59
CA GLY A 181 -2.27 6.45 -17.10
C GLY A 181 -1.32 5.25 -17.05
N ALA A 182 -1.80 4.04 -16.76
CA ALA A 182 -1.02 2.80 -16.84
C ALA A 182 -1.29 2.05 -18.15
N ARG A 183 -0.49 1.02 -18.44
CA ARG A 183 -0.80 0.08 -19.52
C ARG A 183 -1.86 -0.91 -19.07
N ASP A 184 -2.75 -1.28 -20.01
CA ASP A 184 -3.79 -2.26 -19.78
C ASP A 184 -3.27 -3.68 -19.98
N TYR A 185 -3.74 -4.63 -19.15
CA TYR A 185 -3.67 -6.05 -19.48
C TYR A 185 -4.75 -6.40 -20.49
N LEU A 186 -4.35 -6.99 -21.62
CA LEU A 186 -5.26 -7.33 -22.72
C LEU A 186 -5.67 -8.81 -22.67
N VAL A 187 -6.95 -9.08 -22.92
CA VAL A 187 -7.54 -10.42 -22.98
C VAL A 187 -8.15 -10.61 -24.38
N PRO A 188 -7.63 -11.51 -25.21
CA PRO A 188 -8.14 -11.71 -26.58
C PRO A 188 -9.55 -12.32 -26.57
N SER A 189 -10.39 -11.90 -27.51
CA SER A 189 -11.75 -12.42 -27.68
C SER A 189 -11.79 -13.54 -28.74
N ARG A 190 -12.22 -14.75 -28.35
CA ARG A 190 -12.47 -15.84 -29.28
C ARG A 190 -13.68 -15.58 -30.18
N VAL A 191 -14.67 -14.85 -29.67
CA VAL A 191 -15.93 -14.59 -30.39
C VAL A 191 -15.79 -13.45 -31.40
N PHE A 192 -14.91 -12.51 -31.13
CA PHE A 192 -14.60 -11.38 -32.01
C PHE A 192 -13.10 -11.43 -32.38
N PRO A 193 -12.73 -12.19 -33.43
CA PRO A 193 -11.34 -12.33 -33.83
C PRO A 193 -10.67 -10.97 -34.11
N GLY A 194 -9.45 -10.78 -33.58
CA GLY A 194 -8.70 -9.54 -33.70
C GLY A 194 -9.14 -8.44 -32.70
N SER A 195 -10.12 -8.71 -31.85
CA SER A 195 -10.55 -7.80 -30.80
C SER A 195 -10.15 -8.29 -29.41
N PHE A 196 -9.92 -7.34 -28.50
CA PHE A 196 -9.47 -7.60 -27.13
C PHE A 196 -10.38 -6.93 -26.11
N PHE A 197 -10.60 -7.60 -25.01
CA PHE A 197 -10.97 -6.95 -23.75
C PHE A 197 -9.71 -6.44 -23.06
N ALA A 198 -9.89 -5.47 -22.17
CA ALA A 198 -8.87 -5.05 -21.21
C ALA A 198 -9.34 -5.37 -19.79
N LEU A 199 -8.39 -5.62 -18.87
CA LEU A 199 -8.67 -5.67 -17.45
C LEU A 199 -8.71 -4.25 -16.87
N PRO A 200 -9.65 -3.91 -15.98
CA PRO A 200 -9.86 -2.53 -15.52
C PRO A 200 -8.72 -2.04 -14.62
N GLN A 201 -8.23 -0.85 -14.89
CA GLN A 201 -7.30 -0.15 -13.99
C GLN A 201 -8.00 0.36 -12.73
N SER A 202 -9.28 0.71 -12.88
CA SER A 202 -10.23 1.06 -11.82
C SER A 202 -11.66 0.96 -12.37
N PRO A 203 -12.70 0.96 -11.53
CA PRO A 203 -14.10 1.00 -12.00
C PRO A 203 -14.59 2.43 -12.36
N GLN A 204 -13.68 3.39 -12.61
CA GLN A 204 -13.97 4.82 -12.75
C GLN A 204 -15.13 5.14 -13.70
N LEU A 205 -15.15 4.54 -14.89
CA LEU A 205 -16.17 4.84 -15.89
C LEU A 205 -17.55 4.28 -15.48
N TYR A 206 -17.55 3.08 -14.91
CA TYR A 206 -18.79 2.40 -14.50
C TYR A 206 -19.42 3.00 -13.26
N LYS A 207 -18.60 3.43 -12.27
CA LYS A 207 -19.16 4.07 -11.08
C LYS A 207 -19.81 5.41 -11.39
N GLN A 208 -19.30 6.19 -12.35
CA GLN A 208 -19.97 7.37 -12.86
C GLN A 208 -21.31 7.02 -13.53
N LEU A 209 -21.36 5.94 -14.32
CA LEU A 209 -22.61 5.45 -14.92
C LEU A 209 -23.63 5.02 -13.85
N THR A 210 -23.19 4.48 -12.70
CA THR A 210 -24.12 4.16 -11.60
C THR A 210 -24.71 5.42 -10.97
N MET A 211 -23.98 6.53 -10.93
CA MET A 211 -24.55 7.83 -10.51
C MET A 211 -25.63 8.31 -11.48
N LEU A 212 -25.36 8.22 -12.79
CA LEU A 212 -26.36 8.54 -13.82
C LEU A 212 -27.58 7.60 -13.77
N ALA A 213 -27.39 6.37 -13.31
CA ALA A 213 -28.45 5.39 -13.10
C ALA A 213 -29.28 5.65 -11.83
N GLY A 214 -28.92 6.65 -11.01
CA GLY A 214 -29.66 7.08 -9.84
C GLY A 214 -29.43 6.25 -8.58
N PHE A 215 -28.28 5.59 -8.45
CA PHE A 215 -27.91 4.86 -7.23
C PHE A 215 -27.49 5.77 -6.06
N ASP A 216 -27.18 7.03 -6.32
CA ASP A 216 -26.74 8.07 -5.39
C ASP A 216 -25.44 7.78 -4.62
N ARG A 217 -25.29 6.58 -4.07
CA ARG A 217 -24.11 6.16 -3.29
C ARG A 217 -23.71 4.75 -3.70
N TYR A 218 -22.58 4.66 -4.36
CA TYR A 218 -21.98 3.41 -4.84
C TYR A 218 -20.74 3.06 -4.03
N MET A 219 -20.55 1.79 -3.73
CA MET A 219 -19.29 1.25 -3.28
C MET A 219 -18.97 -0.07 -3.98
N GLN A 220 -17.70 -0.44 -4.03
CA GLN A 220 -17.25 -1.76 -4.48
C GLN A 220 -15.90 -2.13 -3.85
N ILE A 221 -15.75 -3.40 -3.46
CA ILE A 221 -14.42 -3.98 -3.21
C ILE A 221 -13.88 -4.46 -4.56
N ALA A 222 -13.21 -3.56 -5.27
CA ALA A 222 -12.85 -3.73 -6.68
C ALA A 222 -11.47 -4.35 -6.87
N ARG A 223 -11.37 -5.33 -7.77
CA ARG A 223 -10.06 -5.79 -8.29
C ARG A 223 -9.64 -4.89 -9.43
N CYS A 224 -8.41 -4.39 -9.34
CA CYS A 224 -7.81 -3.48 -10.30
C CYS A 224 -6.51 -4.08 -10.83
N PHE A 225 -6.15 -3.74 -12.07
CA PHE A 225 -5.04 -4.31 -12.80
C PHE A 225 -4.25 -3.20 -13.49
N ARG A 226 -2.93 -3.15 -13.30
CA ARG A 226 -2.05 -2.18 -13.96
C ARG A 226 -0.74 -2.85 -14.35
N ASP A 227 -0.39 -2.77 -15.63
CA ASP A 227 0.90 -3.26 -16.13
C ASP A 227 1.96 -2.17 -15.98
N GLU A 228 2.53 -2.12 -14.77
CA GLU A 228 3.54 -1.16 -14.35
C GLU A 228 4.72 -1.87 -13.67
N ASP A 229 5.85 -1.17 -13.56
CA ASP A 229 7.00 -1.63 -12.79
C ASP A 229 6.65 -1.75 -11.31
N LEU A 230 6.98 -2.90 -10.71
CA LEU A 230 6.65 -3.20 -9.33
C LEU A 230 7.61 -2.54 -8.35
N ARG A 231 7.04 -2.07 -7.24
CA ARG A 231 7.74 -1.54 -6.06
C ARG A 231 7.24 -2.26 -4.80
N ALA A 232 7.81 -1.92 -3.65
CA ALA A 232 7.37 -2.51 -2.37
C ALA A 232 5.88 -2.31 -2.07
N ASP A 233 5.30 -1.22 -2.58
CA ASP A 233 3.92 -0.79 -2.39
C ASP A 233 3.05 -0.91 -3.66
N ARG A 234 3.51 -1.64 -4.69
CA ARG A 234 2.78 -1.85 -5.95
C ARG A 234 2.72 -3.32 -6.34
N GLN A 235 1.56 -3.71 -6.87
CA GLN A 235 1.30 -5.04 -7.45
C GLN A 235 0.56 -4.86 -8.79
N PRO A 236 0.74 -5.78 -9.77
CA PRO A 236 0.08 -5.67 -11.06
C PRO A 236 -1.44 -5.91 -10.95
N GLU A 237 -1.86 -6.57 -9.90
CA GLU A 237 -3.24 -6.74 -9.48
C GLU A 237 -3.39 -6.39 -8.00
N PHE A 238 -4.35 -5.54 -7.68
CA PHE A 238 -4.56 -5.04 -6.32
C PHE A 238 -6.05 -4.81 -6.05
N THR A 239 -6.39 -4.46 -4.83
CA THR A 239 -7.78 -4.26 -4.42
C THR A 239 -8.00 -2.82 -3.96
N GLN A 240 -9.10 -2.23 -4.40
CA GLN A 240 -9.58 -0.94 -3.92
C GLN A 240 -10.90 -1.09 -3.14
N ILE A 241 -11.10 -0.24 -2.13
CA ILE A 241 -12.41 0.11 -1.63
C ILE A 241 -12.81 1.36 -2.41
N ASP A 242 -13.67 1.20 -3.41
CA ASP A 242 -14.01 2.24 -4.36
C ASP A 242 -15.40 2.82 -4.05
N LEU A 243 -15.52 4.15 -4.12
CA LEU A 243 -16.70 4.91 -3.70
C LEU A 243 -17.07 5.97 -4.74
N GLU A 244 -18.37 6.22 -4.90
CA GLU A 244 -18.90 7.36 -5.65
C GLU A 244 -20.20 7.84 -5.04
N MET A 245 -20.43 9.16 -4.99
CA MET A 245 -21.65 9.79 -4.43
C MET A 245 -22.15 10.90 -5.33
N SER A 246 -23.46 11.03 -5.42
CA SER A 246 -24.16 12.12 -6.14
C SER A 246 -24.57 13.24 -5.19
N PHE A 247 -24.74 14.46 -5.76
CA PHE A 247 -25.25 15.65 -5.07
C PHE A 247 -24.41 16.07 -3.85
N ILE A 248 -23.07 16.05 -4.03
CA ILE A 248 -22.09 16.29 -2.96
C ILE A 248 -20.98 17.25 -3.41
N ASP A 249 -20.24 17.75 -2.44
CA ASP A 249 -18.95 18.41 -2.61
C ASP A 249 -17.78 17.61 -1.99
N GLU A 250 -16.58 18.20 -1.98
CA GLU A 250 -15.38 17.55 -1.47
C GLU A 250 -15.47 17.18 0.00
N GLU A 251 -16.09 18.07 0.83
CA GLU A 251 -16.18 17.86 2.27
C GLU A 251 -17.10 16.69 2.62
N ASP A 252 -18.12 16.41 1.81
CA ASP A 252 -19.00 15.25 2.01
C ASP A 252 -18.22 13.94 1.86
N ILE A 253 -17.41 13.82 0.81
CA ILE A 253 -16.56 12.64 0.60
C ILE A 253 -15.48 12.55 1.68
N MET A 254 -14.81 13.64 2.00
CA MET A 254 -13.75 13.65 3.02
C MET A 254 -14.32 13.24 4.38
N SER A 255 -15.46 13.78 4.79
CA SER A 255 -16.11 13.41 6.04
C SER A 255 -16.51 11.93 6.09
N MET A 256 -17.05 11.40 4.98
CA MET A 256 -17.40 9.98 4.85
C MET A 256 -16.18 9.08 5.00
N ALA A 257 -15.10 9.43 4.33
CA ALA A 257 -13.83 8.69 4.37
C ALA A 257 -13.16 8.75 5.75
N GLU A 258 -13.17 9.91 6.42
CA GLU A 258 -12.67 10.08 7.79
C GLU A 258 -13.42 9.18 8.78
N GLY A 259 -14.75 9.15 8.69
CA GLY A 259 -15.60 8.28 9.52
C GLY A 259 -15.28 6.80 9.31
N PHE A 260 -15.06 6.38 8.06
CA PHE A 260 -14.62 5.02 7.75
C PHE A 260 -13.26 4.68 8.39
N VAL A 261 -12.24 5.50 8.17
CA VAL A 261 -10.89 5.28 8.71
C VAL A 261 -10.91 5.25 10.24
N LYS A 262 -11.64 6.18 10.87
CA LYS A 262 -11.84 6.20 12.33
C LYS A 262 -12.44 4.88 12.84
N THR A 263 -13.47 4.38 12.17
CA THR A 263 -14.14 3.12 12.53
C THR A 263 -13.17 1.93 12.40
N VAL A 264 -12.43 1.85 11.29
CA VAL A 264 -11.46 0.76 11.05
C VAL A 264 -10.36 0.75 12.10
N TYR A 265 -9.76 1.90 12.42
CA TYR A 265 -8.72 2.00 13.44
C TYR A 265 -9.25 1.59 14.83
N LYS A 266 -10.46 2.02 15.18
CA LYS A 266 -11.07 1.65 16.45
C LYS A 266 -11.36 0.16 16.55
N GLU A 267 -11.96 -0.44 15.52
CA GLU A 267 -12.40 -1.84 15.59
C GLU A 267 -11.27 -2.87 15.36
N VAL A 268 -10.21 -2.50 14.62
CA VAL A 268 -9.11 -3.42 14.32
C VAL A 268 -7.95 -3.28 15.30
N LEU A 269 -7.61 -2.05 15.70
CA LEU A 269 -6.41 -1.74 16.50
C LEU A 269 -6.73 -1.15 17.87
N ASP A 270 -8.01 -0.87 18.19
CA ASP A 270 -8.47 -0.14 19.38
C ASP A 270 -7.82 1.25 19.53
N VAL A 271 -7.53 1.92 18.42
CA VAL A 271 -6.93 3.25 18.35
C VAL A 271 -8.00 4.29 18.04
N GLU A 272 -8.07 5.35 18.86
CA GLU A 272 -8.98 6.49 18.63
C GLU A 272 -8.33 7.51 17.69
N ILE A 273 -9.00 7.79 16.57
CA ILE A 273 -8.60 8.81 15.59
C ILE A 273 -9.45 10.06 15.77
N GLN A 274 -8.80 11.22 15.83
CA GLN A 274 -9.50 12.51 15.88
C GLN A 274 -9.86 12.97 14.46
N THR A 275 -11.07 13.49 14.31
CA THR A 275 -11.58 14.10 13.07
C THR A 275 -12.07 15.52 13.36
N PRO A 276 -12.08 16.46 12.39
CA PRO A 276 -11.62 16.29 11.00
C PRO A 276 -10.10 16.21 10.88
N PHE A 277 -9.59 15.54 9.81
CA PHE A 277 -8.16 15.51 9.51
C PHE A 277 -7.68 16.89 9.04
N PRO A 278 -6.41 17.28 9.31
CA PRO A 278 -5.81 18.48 8.75
C PRO A 278 -5.90 18.50 7.21
N ARG A 279 -6.09 19.69 6.65
CA ARG A 279 -6.06 19.91 5.21
C ARG A 279 -4.84 20.73 4.85
N MET A 280 -4.20 20.37 3.74
CA MET A 280 -3.03 21.04 3.19
C MET A 280 -3.19 21.08 1.67
N THR A 281 -2.87 22.20 1.04
CA THR A 281 -2.88 22.26 -0.42
C THR A 281 -1.64 21.56 -0.99
N TYR A 282 -1.74 21.05 -2.24
CA TYR A 282 -0.60 20.50 -2.96
C TYR A 282 0.59 21.46 -2.98
N ALA A 283 0.33 22.74 -3.27
CA ALA A 283 1.38 23.77 -3.31
C ALA A 283 2.09 23.91 -1.96
N GLU A 284 1.33 23.90 -0.84
CA GLU A 284 1.89 23.95 0.51
C GLU A 284 2.70 22.69 0.83
N GLY A 285 2.20 21.50 0.48
CA GLY A 285 2.90 20.23 0.66
C GLY A 285 4.24 20.20 -0.06
N MET A 286 4.28 20.66 -1.31
CA MET A 286 5.50 20.78 -2.10
C MET A 286 6.46 21.81 -1.51
N GLU A 287 5.97 23.02 -1.16
CA GLU A 287 6.80 24.09 -0.65
C GLU A 287 7.47 23.76 0.69
N ARG A 288 6.72 23.16 1.62
CA ARG A 288 7.19 22.85 2.98
C ARG A 288 7.88 21.52 3.12
N PHE A 289 7.48 20.52 2.34
CA PHE A 289 7.91 19.13 2.55
C PHE A 289 8.50 18.46 1.30
N GLY A 290 8.41 19.11 0.14
CA GLY A 290 8.87 18.55 -1.14
C GLY A 290 8.10 17.30 -1.57
N SER A 291 6.83 17.20 -1.18
CA SER A 291 6.01 16.00 -1.43
C SER A 291 4.53 16.32 -1.44
N ASP A 292 3.79 15.65 -2.33
CA ASP A 292 2.32 15.60 -2.37
C ASP A 292 1.71 14.65 -1.33
N LYS A 293 2.55 13.96 -0.55
CA LYS A 293 2.18 13.04 0.54
C LYS A 293 3.16 13.16 1.71
N PRO A 294 3.21 14.33 2.37
CA PRO A 294 4.20 14.59 3.40
C PRO A 294 4.00 13.74 4.66
N ASP A 295 5.09 13.22 5.21
CA ASP A 295 5.11 12.66 6.55
C ASP A 295 5.34 13.78 7.55
N LEU A 296 4.36 14.04 8.43
CA LEU A 296 4.41 15.11 9.42
C LEU A 296 4.78 14.61 10.83
N ARG A 297 5.15 13.33 10.98
CA ARG A 297 5.53 12.75 12.29
C ARG A 297 6.87 13.27 12.83
N PHE A 298 7.56 14.07 12.02
CA PHE A 298 8.81 14.73 12.38
C PHE A 298 8.92 16.08 11.64
N GLY A 299 9.82 16.95 12.08
CA GLY A 299 10.07 18.25 11.46
C GLY A 299 10.84 18.16 10.12
N TYR A 300 11.89 18.97 9.97
CA TYR A 300 12.73 19.07 8.77
C TYR A 300 11.98 19.65 7.57
N GLU A 301 11.27 20.76 7.79
CA GLU A 301 10.64 21.51 6.70
C GLU A 301 11.69 22.11 5.74
N LEU A 302 11.36 22.11 4.45
CA LEU A 302 12.14 22.81 3.44
C LEU A 302 12.03 24.32 3.65
N LYS A 303 13.15 25.02 3.51
CA LYS A 303 13.19 26.49 3.49
C LYS A 303 13.73 26.98 2.14
N ASN A 304 13.04 27.94 1.56
CA ASN A 304 13.46 28.57 0.31
C ASN A 304 14.58 29.59 0.59
N LEU A 305 15.74 29.35 0.03
CA LEU A 305 16.95 30.17 0.21
C LEU A 305 17.29 30.99 -1.04
N THR A 306 16.44 30.93 -2.07
CA THR A 306 16.71 31.55 -3.38
C THR A 306 16.98 33.05 -3.26
N GLU A 307 16.17 33.77 -2.51
CA GLU A 307 16.37 35.22 -2.32
C GLU A 307 17.61 35.54 -1.47
N VAL A 308 17.91 34.72 -0.45
CA VAL A 308 19.12 34.85 0.38
C VAL A 308 20.40 34.71 -0.45
N LEU A 309 20.33 33.84 -1.48
CA LEU A 309 21.47 33.47 -2.33
C LEU A 309 21.43 34.13 -3.72
N LYS A 310 20.54 35.08 -3.97
CA LYS A 310 20.33 35.73 -5.29
C LYS A 310 21.57 36.41 -5.87
N GLY A 311 22.46 36.89 -5.05
CA GLY A 311 23.69 37.57 -5.48
C GLY A 311 24.96 36.77 -5.26
N THR A 312 24.84 35.45 -5.00
CA THR A 312 25.98 34.61 -4.66
C THR A 312 26.95 34.43 -5.84
N GLU A 313 28.24 34.39 -5.53
CA GLU A 313 29.29 34.04 -6.48
C GLU A 313 29.55 32.55 -6.57
N PHE A 314 28.92 31.76 -5.70
CA PHE A 314 29.03 30.30 -5.77
C PHE A 314 28.29 29.74 -7.01
N ARG A 315 29.08 29.36 -7.99
CA ARG A 315 28.64 29.02 -9.34
C ARG A 315 27.41 28.09 -9.39
N VAL A 316 27.37 27.05 -8.58
CA VAL A 316 26.27 26.05 -8.58
C VAL A 316 24.93 26.70 -8.21
N PHE A 317 24.94 27.59 -7.19
CA PHE A 317 23.72 28.27 -6.77
C PHE A 317 23.37 29.41 -7.73
N ALA A 318 24.37 30.15 -8.19
CA ALA A 318 24.17 31.26 -9.13
C ALA A 318 23.59 30.79 -10.47
N GLU A 319 24.05 29.67 -11.02
CA GLU A 319 23.52 29.08 -12.25
C GLU A 319 22.05 28.64 -12.07
N ALA A 320 21.70 27.96 -10.96
CA ALA A 320 20.34 27.52 -10.69
C ALA A 320 19.38 28.74 -10.57
N VAL A 321 19.76 29.75 -9.81
CA VAL A 321 18.95 30.97 -9.61
C VAL A 321 18.79 31.74 -10.92
N SER A 322 19.86 31.92 -11.70
CA SER A 322 19.81 32.68 -12.98
C SER A 322 18.98 31.97 -14.04
N ALA A 323 18.87 30.65 -13.97
CA ALA A 323 18.02 29.84 -14.86
C ALA A 323 16.54 29.83 -14.45
N GLY A 324 16.16 30.57 -13.39
CA GLY A 324 14.79 30.60 -12.88
C GLY A 324 14.42 29.42 -11.95
N GLY A 325 15.41 28.64 -11.55
CA GLY A 325 15.24 27.55 -10.58
C GLY A 325 15.29 28.03 -9.14
N SER A 326 15.56 27.12 -8.20
CA SER A 326 15.58 27.44 -6.77
C SER A 326 16.74 26.79 -6.02
N VAL A 327 17.09 27.42 -4.89
CA VAL A 327 17.94 26.84 -3.86
C VAL A 327 17.11 26.68 -2.60
N ARG A 328 17.01 25.44 -2.10
CA ARG A 328 16.28 25.14 -0.86
C ARG A 328 17.15 24.31 0.06
N GLY A 329 16.81 24.31 1.33
CA GLY A 329 17.54 23.52 2.31
C GLY A 329 16.63 22.97 3.40
N ILE A 330 17.17 22.00 4.13
CA ILE A 330 16.60 21.44 5.36
C ILE A 330 17.62 21.55 6.48
N ASN A 331 17.12 21.65 7.71
CA ASN A 331 17.91 21.54 8.92
C ASN A 331 17.64 20.20 9.60
N VAL A 332 18.63 19.33 9.62
CA VAL A 332 18.60 18.06 10.37
C VAL A 332 19.05 18.37 11.81
N LYS A 333 18.09 18.62 12.69
CA LYS A 333 18.33 18.91 14.11
C LYS A 333 19.10 17.76 14.78
N GLY A 334 20.21 18.11 15.46
CA GLY A 334 21.10 17.12 16.08
C GLY A 334 21.95 16.31 15.09
N GLY A 335 21.89 16.64 13.80
CA GLY A 335 22.57 15.90 12.71
C GLY A 335 24.09 16.03 12.67
N ALA A 336 24.71 16.82 13.58
CA ALA A 336 26.17 16.85 13.71
C ALA A 336 26.78 15.50 14.15
N CYS A 337 25.97 14.54 14.57
CA CYS A 337 26.40 13.16 14.82
C CYS A 337 26.83 12.42 13.54
N TYR A 338 26.34 12.82 12.36
CA TYR A 338 26.74 12.18 11.10
C TYR A 338 28.23 12.30 10.84
N THR A 339 28.84 11.20 10.49
CA THR A 339 30.24 11.17 10.03
C THR A 339 30.35 11.71 8.60
N ARG A 340 31.53 12.12 8.18
CA ARG A 340 31.77 12.55 6.79
C ARG A 340 31.38 11.48 5.78
N LYS A 341 31.67 10.20 6.08
CA LYS A 341 31.34 9.08 5.20
C LYS A 341 29.83 8.87 5.03
N GLU A 342 29.05 9.11 6.07
CA GLU A 342 27.58 9.03 6.00
C GLU A 342 27.00 10.18 5.16
N ILE A 343 27.53 11.40 5.34
CA ILE A 343 27.16 12.55 4.50
C ILE A 343 27.50 12.28 3.02
N ASP A 344 28.68 11.74 2.74
CA ASP A 344 29.08 11.40 1.36
C ASP A 344 28.20 10.31 0.75
N LYS A 345 27.73 9.32 1.55
CA LYS A 345 26.73 8.34 1.09
C LYS A 345 25.38 8.98 0.75
N LEU A 346 24.90 9.92 1.57
CA LEU A 346 23.67 10.67 1.27
C LEU A 346 23.83 11.50 0.00
N ALA A 347 25.02 12.10 -0.22
CA ALA A 347 25.31 12.86 -1.43
C ALA A 347 25.29 12.00 -2.71
N GLU A 348 25.70 10.74 -2.64
CA GLU A 348 25.52 9.79 -3.74
C GLU A 348 24.07 9.35 -3.89
N TRP A 349 23.40 9.05 -2.78
CA TRP A 349 22.02 8.57 -2.77
C TRP A 349 21.03 9.56 -3.40
N VAL A 350 21.19 10.86 -3.15
CA VAL A 350 20.31 11.90 -3.72
C VAL A 350 20.39 12.02 -5.24
N LYS A 351 21.43 11.50 -5.88
CA LYS A 351 21.55 11.51 -7.35
C LYS A 351 20.44 10.71 -8.04
N ALA A 352 19.87 9.70 -7.36
CA ALA A 352 18.72 8.95 -7.84
C ALA A 352 17.46 9.83 -8.04
N TYR A 353 17.41 11.01 -7.40
CA TYR A 353 16.33 11.99 -7.53
C TYR A 353 16.67 13.13 -8.53
N GLY A 354 17.74 12.99 -9.31
CA GLY A 354 18.17 13.95 -10.32
C GLY A 354 19.06 15.09 -9.80
N ALA A 355 19.37 15.11 -8.50
CA ALA A 355 20.27 16.13 -7.95
C ALA A 355 21.71 15.93 -8.45
N LYS A 356 22.35 17.02 -8.94
CA LYS A 356 23.76 16.98 -9.37
C LYS A 356 24.74 16.91 -8.20
N GLY A 357 24.30 17.25 -6.99
CA GLY A 357 25.10 17.23 -5.76
C GLY A 357 24.29 17.66 -4.55
N LEU A 358 24.87 17.48 -3.36
CA LEU A 358 24.32 17.85 -2.07
C LEU A 358 25.29 18.78 -1.36
N ALA A 359 24.92 20.04 -1.17
CA ALA A 359 25.68 20.97 -0.36
C ALA A 359 25.31 20.78 1.12
N TRP A 360 26.31 20.85 2.00
CA TRP A 360 26.07 20.64 3.43
C TRP A 360 26.95 21.50 4.31
N THR A 361 26.43 21.83 5.50
CA THR A 361 27.17 22.47 6.60
C THR A 361 26.86 21.74 7.90
N LYS A 362 27.90 21.28 8.58
CA LYS A 362 27.84 20.66 9.89
C LYS A 362 28.24 21.68 10.95
N LEU A 363 27.39 21.92 11.93
CA LEU A 363 27.63 22.80 13.07
C LEU A 363 27.94 21.96 14.31
N ASN A 364 29.18 21.95 14.74
CA ASN A 364 29.57 21.14 15.90
C ASN A 364 29.09 21.78 17.21
N GLN A 365 28.97 20.98 18.28
CA GLN A 365 28.55 21.45 19.60
C GLN A 365 29.48 22.51 20.21
N ASP A 366 30.76 22.49 19.87
CA ASP A 366 31.77 23.44 20.32
C ASP A 366 31.75 24.81 19.58
N GLY A 367 30.79 25.00 18.66
CA GLY A 367 30.67 26.17 17.82
C GLY A 367 31.54 26.18 16.56
N SER A 368 32.37 25.15 16.37
CA SER A 368 33.10 24.99 15.11
C SER A 368 32.18 24.50 13.99
N SER A 369 32.49 24.82 12.74
CA SER A 369 31.74 24.34 11.58
C SER A 369 32.64 23.75 10.52
N SER A 370 32.04 22.80 9.76
CA SER A 370 32.64 22.31 8.52
C SER A 370 31.58 22.33 7.42
N SER A 371 31.95 22.77 6.23
CA SER A 371 31.01 22.96 5.12
C SER A 371 31.65 22.62 3.78
N SER A 372 30.82 22.13 2.86
CA SER A 372 31.22 21.88 1.47
C SER A 372 31.16 23.16 0.61
N TYR A 373 30.43 24.20 1.02
CA TYR A 373 30.13 25.35 0.18
C TYR A 373 30.36 26.73 0.84
N GLU A 374 30.28 26.90 2.17
CA GLU A 374 30.30 28.19 2.86
C GLU A 374 31.55 29.03 2.54
N LYS A 375 32.69 28.40 2.26
CA LYS A 375 33.92 29.12 1.85
C LYS A 375 33.79 29.90 0.53
N PHE A 376 32.74 29.67 -0.24
CA PHE A 376 32.43 30.34 -1.50
C PHE A 376 31.35 31.42 -1.33
N LEU A 377 30.73 31.52 -0.15
CA LEU A 377 29.72 32.51 0.17
C LEU A 377 30.33 33.75 0.86
N LYS A 378 29.65 34.86 0.74
CA LYS A 378 29.89 36.03 1.60
C LYS A 378 29.40 35.74 3.01
N GLU A 379 29.96 36.40 4.00
CA GLU A 379 29.59 36.18 5.42
C GLU A 379 28.10 36.45 5.66
N GLU A 380 27.53 37.45 5.01
CA GLU A 380 26.08 37.79 5.08
C GLU A 380 25.21 36.67 4.48
N GLU A 381 25.64 36.09 3.36
CA GLU A 381 24.92 34.98 2.72
C GLU A 381 24.94 33.72 3.60
N ALA A 382 26.10 33.37 4.16
CA ALA A 382 26.22 32.22 5.07
C ALA A 382 25.40 32.42 6.35
N ALA A 383 25.42 33.62 6.93
CA ALA A 383 24.60 33.96 8.08
C ALA A 383 23.11 33.93 7.75
N GLY A 384 22.73 34.45 6.57
CA GLY A 384 21.35 34.40 6.07
C GLY A 384 20.83 32.94 5.91
N VAL A 385 21.64 32.06 5.35
CA VAL A 385 21.30 30.63 5.22
C VAL A 385 21.07 29.99 6.60
N ARG A 386 21.99 30.21 7.54
CA ARG A 386 21.87 29.68 8.91
C ARG A 386 20.63 30.21 9.63
N SER A 387 20.34 31.51 9.47
CA SER A 387 19.16 32.15 10.06
C SER A 387 17.85 31.59 9.46
N ALA A 388 17.77 31.48 8.13
CA ALA A 388 16.58 30.98 7.45
C ALA A 388 16.29 29.51 7.80
N LEU A 389 17.32 28.70 8.05
CA LEU A 389 17.23 27.30 8.47
C LEU A 389 17.12 27.15 9.99
N GLU A 390 17.07 28.22 10.77
CA GLU A 390 17.00 28.19 12.24
C GLU A 390 18.07 27.27 12.85
N ALA A 391 19.31 27.41 12.33
CA ALA A 391 20.41 26.50 12.62
C ALA A 391 21.04 26.78 13.99
N GLU A 392 21.32 25.73 14.74
CA GLU A 392 21.94 25.75 16.06
C GLU A 392 23.21 24.86 16.09
N ASN A 393 24.03 25.02 17.10
CA ASN A 393 25.15 24.11 17.32
C ASN A 393 24.65 22.69 17.54
N GLY A 394 25.22 21.74 16.84
CA GLY A 394 24.77 20.34 16.83
C GLY A 394 23.94 19.95 15.59
N ASP A 395 23.60 20.89 14.72
CA ASP A 395 22.78 20.66 13.54
C ASP A 395 23.60 20.33 12.28
N LEU A 396 22.93 19.71 11.31
CA LEU A 396 23.44 19.46 9.96
C LEU A 396 22.49 20.05 8.92
N LEU A 397 22.98 21.00 8.14
CA LEU A 397 22.24 21.65 7.08
C LEU A 397 22.52 20.96 5.75
N PHE A 398 21.47 20.69 4.98
CA PHE A 398 21.56 20.23 3.60
C PHE A 398 20.90 21.21 2.65
N LEU A 399 21.55 21.52 1.53
CA LEU A 399 21.02 22.37 0.49
C LEU A 399 21.10 21.69 -0.88
N VAL A 400 20.05 21.90 -1.68
CA VAL A 400 19.96 21.45 -3.07
C VAL A 400 19.60 22.64 -3.95
N ALA A 401 20.23 22.73 -5.10
CA ALA A 401 19.98 23.74 -6.12
C ALA A 401 19.76 23.07 -7.48
N SER A 402 18.73 23.49 -8.21
CA SER A 402 18.47 23.06 -9.59
C SER A 402 17.67 24.13 -10.34
N ASP A 403 17.86 24.16 -11.65
CA ASP A 403 17.02 24.88 -12.61
C ASP A 403 15.62 24.26 -12.76
N LYS A 404 15.46 22.99 -12.38
CA LYS A 404 14.17 22.26 -12.31
C LYS A 404 13.68 22.23 -10.86
N PRO A 405 12.64 22.99 -10.47
CA PRO A 405 12.12 23.02 -9.10
C PRO A 405 11.73 21.62 -8.58
N GLN A 406 11.16 20.76 -9.45
CA GLN A 406 10.76 19.41 -9.08
C GLN A 406 11.94 18.58 -8.55
N VAL A 407 13.13 18.69 -9.16
CA VAL A 407 14.34 17.99 -8.69
C VAL A 407 14.71 18.41 -7.27
N VAL A 408 14.54 19.69 -6.93
CA VAL A 408 14.81 20.20 -5.57
C VAL A 408 13.82 19.64 -4.57
N PHE A 409 12.53 19.63 -4.93
CA PHE A 409 11.46 19.09 -4.09
C PHE A 409 11.63 17.60 -3.85
N ASP A 410 11.76 16.80 -4.91
CA ASP A 410 11.90 15.34 -4.82
C ASP A 410 13.13 14.94 -3.99
N THR A 411 14.24 15.64 -4.22
CA THR A 411 15.49 15.37 -3.51
C THR A 411 15.38 15.67 -2.02
N LEU A 412 14.94 16.87 -1.66
CA LEU A 412 14.84 17.28 -0.25
C LEU A 412 13.69 16.58 0.46
N GLY A 413 12.57 16.33 -0.24
CA GLY A 413 11.44 15.56 0.28
C GLY A 413 11.83 14.14 0.66
N ALA A 414 12.61 13.45 -0.20
CA ALA A 414 13.15 12.15 0.10
C ALA A 414 14.23 12.20 1.20
N LEU A 415 15.14 13.18 1.14
CA LEU A 415 16.26 13.30 2.07
C LEU A 415 15.79 13.57 3.51
N ARG A 416 14.74 14.40 3.71
CA ARG A 416 14.18 14.66 5.04
C ARG A 416 13.65 13.38 5.70
N CYS A 417 12.96 12.55 4.93
CA CYS A 417 12.45 11.26 5.40
C CYS A 417 13.58 10.27 5.73
N GLU A 418 14.58 10.18 4.87
CA GLU A 418 15.74 9.29 5.10
C GLU A 418 16.55 9.72 6.33
N CYS A 419 16.78 11.02 6.51
CA CYS A 419 17.43 11.53 7.72
C CYS A 419 16.62 11.24 8.98
N ALA A 420 15.31 11.44 8.96
CA ALA A 420 14.44 11.14 10.11
C ALA A 420 14.45 9.66 10.47
N ARG A 421 14.42 8.78 9.46
CA ARG A 421 14.53 7.32 9.64
C ARG A 421 15.88 6.94 10.26
N GLN A 422 16.99 7.46 9.73
CA GLN A 422 18.33 7.18 10.26
C GLN A 422 18.54 7.70 11.69
N MET A 423 17.95 8.86 12.01
CA MET A 423 17.99 9.45 13.34
C MET A 423 17.04 8.78 14.34
N GLY A 424 16.12 7.92 13.88
CA GLY A 424 15.14 7.24 14.74
C GLY A 424 14.15 8.18 15.42
N ILE A 425 13.81 9.31 14.80
CA ILE A 425 12.93 10.33 15.38
C ILE A 425 11.48 10.26 14.93
N ILE A 426 11.15 9.31 14.06
CA ILE A 426 9.77 9.11 13.58
C ILE A 426 8.95 8.52 14.71
N ASP A 427 7.89 9.22 15.13
CA ASP A 427 6.94 8.68 16.11
C ASP A 427 5.97 7.72 15.43
N GLU A 428 6.21 6.43 15.59
CA GLU A 428 5.37 5.36 15.05
C GLU A 428 4.15 5.02 15.94
N SER A 429 4.05 5.62 17.12
CA SER A 429 3.01 5.31 18.10
C SER A 429 1.63 5.83 17.68
N ARG A 430 1.57 6.80 16.78
CA ARG A 430 0.33 7.45 16.33
C ARG A 430 0.27 7.56 14.81
N PRO A 431 -0.88 7.22 14.20
CA PRO A 431 -1.11 7.48 12.79
C PRO A 431 -1.18 8.99 12.54
N ASN A 432 -0.48 9.45 11.51
CA ASN A 432 -0.54 10.81 11.03
C ASN A 432 -1.36 10.86 9.74
N LEU A 433 -2.57 11.39 9.84
CA LEU A 433 -3.55 11.48 8.76
C LEU A 433 -3.76 12.94 8.37
N LEU A 434 -3.78 13.22 7.08
CA LEU A 434 -4.10 14.52 6.52
C LEU A 434 -4.69 14.38 5.11
N TRP A 435 -5.31 15.46 4.63
CA TRP A 435 -5.73 15.60 3.24
C TRP A 435 -4.79 16.54 2.49
N ILE A 436 -4.47 16.17 1.26
CA ILE A 436 -3.88 17.06 0.27
C ILE A 436 -4.95 17.42 -0.74
N THR A 437 -5.11 18.71 -1.02
CA THR A 437 -6.13 19.27 -1.91
C THR A 437 -5.52 20.18 -2.97
N ASP A 438 -6.33 20.68 -3.89
CA ASP A 438 -5.91 21.67 -4.90
C ASP A 438 -4.72 21.20 -5.74
N PHE A 439 -4.73 19.93 -6.16
CA PHE A 439 -3.72 19.41 -7.08
C PHE A 439 -3.70 20.18 -8.40
N PRO A 440 -2.57 20.25 -9.12
CA PRO A 440 -2.58 20.63 -10.52
C PRO A 440 -3.54 19.72 -11.31
N LEU A 441 -4.35 20.30 -12.18
CA LEU A 441 -5.26 19.53 -13.05
C LEU A 441 -4.48 18.77 -14.12
N PHE A 442 -3.40 19.38 -14.61
CA PHE A 442 -2.53 18.86 -15.66
C PHE A 442 -1.08 18.79 -15.20
N GLU A 443 -0.34 17.90 -15.81
CA GLU A 443 1.12 17.88 -15.81
C GLU A 443 1.64 17.87 -17.25
N TYR A 444 2.81 18.47 -17.46
CA TYR A 444 3.42 18.50 -18.78
C TYR A 444 4.30 17.29 -18.99
N ASP A 445 3.97 16.50 -19.97
CA ASP A 445 4.76 15.34 -20.41
C ASP A 445 5.82 15.81 -21.39
N GLU A 446 7.11 15.72 -21.00
CA GLU A 446 8.24 16.13 -21.84
C GLU A 446 8.42 15.19 -23.04
N GLU A 447 8.06 13.90 -22.95
CA GLU A 447 8.20 12.91 -24.01
C GLU A 447 7.11 13.09 -25.08
N GLU A 448 5.86 13.30 -24.64
CA GLU A 448 4.73 13.54 -25.53
C GLU A 448 4.63 15.01 -25.98
N GLY A 449 5.33 15.91 -25.33
CA GLY A 449 5.35 17.35 -25.65
C GLY A 449 4.00 18.05 -25.45
N ARG A 450 3.15 17.54 -24.55
CA ARG A 450 1.80 18.05 -24.28
C ARG A 450 1.42 17.95 -22.80
N PHE A 451 0.32 18.61 -22.45
CA PHE A 451 -0.29 18.41 -21.14
C PHE A 451 -1.09 17.09 -21.09
N VAL A 452 -0.94 16.35 -20.01
CA VAL A 452 -1.72 15.17 -19.66
C VAL A 452 -2.48 15.42 -18.36
N ALA A 453 -3.58 14.70 -18.15
CA ALA A 453 -4.32 14.82 -16.89
C ALA A 453 -3.50 14.21 -15.73
N LYS A 454 -3.35 14.95 -14.64
CA LYS A 454 -2.62 14.44 -13.47
C LYS A 454 -3.33 13.27 -12.79
N HIS A 455 -4.66 13.27 -12.80
CA HIS A 455 -5.49 12.17 -12.28
C HIS A 455 -6.18 11.43 -13.44
N HIS A 456 -7.29 11.98 -13.93
CA HIS A 456 -8.03 11.45 -15.09
C HIS A 456 -8.84 12.57 -15.81
N PRO A 457 -9.24 12.36 -17.06
CA PRO A 457 -9.89 13.39 -17.89
C PRO A 457 -11.28 13.87 -17.38
N PHE A 458 -11.83 13.22 -16.39
CA PHE A 458 -13.17 13.52 -15.83
C PHE A 458 -13.09 14.33 -14.54
N THR A 459 -11.89 14.70 -14.08
CA THR A 459 -11.67 15.53 -12.89
C THR A 459 -12.11 16.96 -13.15
N HIS A 460 -12.95 17.50 -12.26
CA HIS A 460 -13.43 18.88 -12.35
C HIS A 460 -12.31 19.87 -12.02
N PRO A 461 -12.05 20.88 -12.88
CA PRO A 461 -11.19 21.98 -12.52
C PRO A 461 -11.79 22.83 -11.39
N ASN A 462 -11.00 23.54 -10.62
CA ASN A 462 -11.53 24.57 -9.71
C ASN A 462 -12.28 25.64 -10.49
N ASP A 463 -13.43 26.05 -9.97
CA ASP A 463 -14.33 27.03 -10.64
C ASP A 463 -13.62 28.37 -10.90
N GLU A 464 -12.72 28.78 -9.99
CA GLU A 464 -11.94 30.01 -10.10
C GLU A 464 -10.93 29.97 -11.26
N ASP A 465 -10.52 28.78 -11.72
CA ASP A 465 -9.46 28.58 -12.71
C ASP A 465 -10.03 28.29 -14.12
N LEU A 466 -11.36 28.18 -14.29
CA LEU A 466 -12.02 27.77 -15.54
C LEU A 466 -11.66 28.64 -16.76
N GLU A 467 -11.39 29.93 -16.57
CA GLU A 467 -10.99 30.82 -17.65
C GLU A 467 -9.57 30.55 -18.17
N GLN A 468 -8.75 29.84 -17.38
CA GLN A 468 -7.36 29.51 -17.70
C GLN A 468 -7.22 28.13 -18.38
N LEU A 469 -8.28 27.34 -18.46
CA LEU A 469 -8.25 25.94 -18.87
C LEU A 469 -7.55 25.70 -20.21
N GLU A 470 -7.77 26.58 -21.20
CA GLU A 470 -7.12 26.48 -22.52
C GLU A 470 -5.96 27.46 -22.70
N THR A 471 -5.88 28.52 -21.90
CA THR A 471 -4.88 29.59 -22.09
C THR A 471 -3.63 29.40 -21.22
N ASN A 472 -3.77 28.80 -20.05
CA ASN A 472 -2.70 28.51 -19.12
C ASN A 472 -2.96 27.21 -18.33
N PRO A 473 -3.01 26.03 -19.00
CA PRO A 473 -3.37 24.77 -18.38
C PRO A 473 -2.51 24.41 -17.15
N GLY A 474 -1.22 24.75 -17.17
CA GLY A 474 -0.30 24.46 -16.07
C GLY A 474 -0.61 25.17 -14.76
N ALA A 475 -1.47 26.21 -14.76
CA ALA A 475 -1.89 26.91 -13.54
C ALA A 475 -3.26 26.45 -13.01
N VAL A 476 -3.97 25.63 -13.75
CA VAL A 476 -5.32 25.18 -13.38
C VAL A 476 -5.25 24.11 -12.27
N ARG A 477 -5.97 24.36 -11.18
CA ARG A 477 -6.10 23.42 -10.06
C ARG A 477 -7.29 22.51 -10.26
N ALA A 478 -7.19 21.29 -9.74
CA ALA A 478 -8.23 20.28 -9.73
C ALA A 478 -9.03 20.30 -8.42
N ARG A 479 -10.31 20.00 -8.48
CA ARG A 479 -11.14 19.63 -7.33
C ARG A 479 -10.85 18.16 -6.96
N ALA A 480 -9.58 17.88 -6.63
CA ALA A 480 -9.05 16.57 -6.27
C ALA A 480 -8.47 16.60 -4.85
N TYR A 481 -8.51 15.46 -4.20
CA TYR A 481 -8.12 15.28 -2.81
C TYR A 481 -7.55 13.89 -2.58
N ASP A 482 -6.41 13.81 -1.89
CA ASP A 482 -5.78 12.57 -1.48
C ASP A 482 -5.66 12.49 0.04
N MET A 483 -6.03 11.34 0.60
CA MET A 483 -5.79 11.04 2.01
C MET A 483 -4.39 10.46 2.16
N VAL A 484 -3.60 11.09 3.01
CA VAL A 484 -2.24 10.67 3.34
C VAL A 484 -2.19 10.08 4.75
N LEU A 485 -1.57 8.94 4.88
CA LEU A 485 -1.28 8.27 6.15
C LEU A 485 0.23 8.02 6.26
N ASN A 486 0.88 8.62 7.25
CA ASN A 486 2.31 8.40 7.53
C ASN A 486 3.22 8.59 6.29
N GLY A 487 2.97 9.65 5.51
CA GLY A 487 3.75 9.92 4.31
C GLY A 487 3.41 9.06 3.09
N ASN A 488 2.30 8.35 3.12
CA ASN A 488 1.81 7.53 2.01
C ASN A 488 0.37 7.91 1.66
N GLU A 489 0.08 8.05 0.37
CA GLU A 489 -1.29 8.14 -0.13
C GLU A 489 -2.01 6.80 0.09
N VAL A 490 -3.09 6.80 0.85
CA VAL A 490 -3.92 5.60 1.10
C VAL A 490 -5.21 5.59 0.32
N GLY A 491 -5.61 6.73 -0.22
CA GLY A 491 -6.77 6.86 -1.07
C GLY A 491 -6.82 8.24 -1.69
N GLY A 492 -7.39 8.32 -2.86
CA GLY A 492 -7.53 9.58 -3.58
C GLY A 492 -8.82 9.63 -4.38
N GLY A 493 -9.21 10.85 -4.74
CA GLY A 493 -10.42 11.08 -5.48
C GLY A 493 -10.58 12.51 -5.99
N SER A 494 -11.71 12.78 -6.61
CA SER A 494 -12.04 14.11 -7.11
C SER A 494 -13.56 14.31 -7.25
N ILE A 495 -13.97 15.54 -7.40
CA ILE A 495 -15.26 15.88 -7.99
C ILE A 495 -15.16 15.69 -9.50
N ARG A 496 -16.23 15.22 -10.14
CA ARG A 496 -16.26 14.89 -11.56
C ARG A 496 -16.90 16.01 -12.36
N ILE A 497 -16.45 16.15 -13.62
CA ILE A 497 -17.17 16.99 -14.58
C ILE A 497 -18.51 16.32 -14.89
N ASN A 498 -19.62 17.04 -14.72
CA ASN A 498 -20.95 16.60 -15.08
C ASN A 498 -21.59 17.45 -16.18
N ASP A 499 -20.95 18.54 -16.58
CA ASP A 499 -21.34 19.39 -17.72
C ASP A 499 -20.65 18.91 -19.00
N PRO A 500 -21.42 18.48 -20.03
CA PRO A 500 -20.87 18.05 -21.32
C PRO A 500 -20.04 19.11 -22.03
N ALA A 501 -20.38 20.40 -21.88
CA ALA A 501 -19.61 21.48 -22.53
C ALA A 501 -18.24 21.65 -21.87
N LEU A 502 -18.17 21.60 -20.55
CA LEU A 502 -16.92 21.62 -19.80
C LEU A 502 -16.06 20.40 -20.10
N GLN A 503 -16.69 19.22 -20.22
CA GLN A 503 -15.97 17.98 -20.58
C GLN A 503 -15.32 18.07 -21.96
N GLN A 504 -15.97 18.69 -22.94
CA GLN A 504 -15.36 18.92 -24.26
C GLN A 504 -14.17 19.88 -24.18
N ARG A 505 -14.27 20.95 -23.38
CA ARG A 505 -13.15 21.86 -23.13
C ARG A 505 -11.96 21.14 -22.50
N MET A 506 -12.23 20.26 -21.53
CA MET A 506 -11.20 19.43 -20.88
C MET A 506 -10.49 18.53 -21.90
N PHE A 507 -11.23 17.81 -22.75
CA PHE A 507 -10.62 16.97 -23.80
C PHE A 507 -9.76 17.78 -24.78
N LYS A 508 -10.24 18.96 -25.16
CA LYS A 508 -9.49 19.88 -26.02
C LYS A 508 -8.19 20.33 -25.35
N ALA A 509 -8.20 20.68 -24.06
CA ALA A 509 -7.01 21.05 -23.31
C ALA A 509 -5.98 19.91 -23.21
N LEU A 510 -6.45 18.67 -23.20
CA LEU A 510 -5.62 17.44 -23.25
C LEU A 510 -5.14 17.07 -24.66
N GLY A 511 -5.54 17.82 -25.69
CA GLY A 511 -5.15 17.59 -27.08
C GLY A 511 -5.94 16.51 -27.81
N PHE A 512 -7.06 16.03 -27.25
CA PHE A 512 -7.94 15.09 -27.96
C PHE A 512 -8.73 15.82 -29.06
N THR A 513 -8.84 15.17 -30.23
CA THR A 513 -9.86 15.52 -31.20
C THR A 513 -11.24 15.05 -30.71
N GLN A 514 -12.30 15.60 -31.30
CA GLN A 514 -13.66 15.19 -30.96
C GLN A 514 -13.90 13.70 -31.30
N GLU A 515 -13.34 13.25 -32.39
CA GLU A 515 -13.40 11.86 -32.88
C GLU A 515 -12.69 10.91 -31.90
N GLU A 516 -11.50 11.25 -31.46
CA GLU A 516 -10.74 10.44 -30.48
C GLU A 516 -11.43 10.35 -29.13
N ALA A 517 -11.96 11.47 -28.64
CA ALA A 517 -12.74 11.49 -27.39
C ALA A 517 -14.00 10.62 -27.50
N GLN A 518 -14.72 10.70 -28.63
CA GLN A 518 -15.91 9.90 -28.89
C GLN A 518 -15.58 8.40 -29.05
N GLU A 519 -14.47 8.08 -29.73
CA GLU A 519 -14.04 6.68 -29.87
C GLU A 519 -13.71 6.05 -28.50
N ARG A 520 -12.97 6.76 -27.66
CA ARG A 520 -12.52 6.24 -26.35
C ARG A 520 -13.61 6.25 -25.28
N PHE A 521 -14.30 7.38 -25.13
CA PHE A 521 -15.21 7.67 -24.01
C PHE A 521 -16.65 7.95 -24.45
N GLY A 522 -17.00 7.66 -25.71
CA GLY A 522 -18.30 8.02 -26.30
C GLY A 522 -19.49 7.54 -25.48
N PHE A 523 -19.43 6.35 -24.93
CA PHE A 523 -20.50 5.80 -24.10
C PHE A 523 -20.77 6.63 -22.83
N LEU A 524 -19.73 7.21 -22.21
CA LEU A 524 -19.89 8.09 -21.04
C LEU A 524 -20.32 9.49 -21.47
N ILE A 525 -19.72 10.04 -22.54
CA ILE A 525 -20.08 11.35 -23.11
C ILE A 525 -21.56 11.36 -23.50
N ASP A 526 -22.02 10.30 -24.15
CA ASP A 526 -23.42 10.16 -24.57
C ASP A 526 -24.37 10.01 -23.35
N ALA A 527 -23.94 9.28 -22.31
CA ALA A 527 -24.72 9.13 -21.10
C ALA A 527 -24.95 10.48 -20.38
N PHE A 528 -23.98 11.39 -20.38
CA PHE A 528 -24.13 12.72 -19.77
C PHE A 528 -25.23 13.57 -20.39
N ARG A 529 -25.61 13.29 -21.64
CA ARG A 529 -26.72 13.99 -22.35
C ARG A 529 -28.10 13.72 -21.72
N TYR A 530 -28.21 12.69 -20.88
CA TYR A 530 -29.45 12.30 -20.22
C TYR A 530 -29.55 12.77 -18.77
N GLY A 531 -28.72 13.72 -18.36
CA GLY A 531 -28.75 14.34 -17.05
C GLY A 531 -27.81 13.68 -16.05
N ALA A 532 -26.56 14.13 -16.03
CA ALA A 532 -25.58 13.72 -15.03
C ALA A 532 -25.70 14.57 -13.77
N PRO A 533 -25.91 13.97 -12.58
CA PRO A 533 -25.90 14.72 -11.34
C PRO A 533 -24.49 15.22 -11.04
N PRO A 534 -24.30 16.31 -10.27
CA PRO A 534 -23.02 16.58 -9.64
C PRO A 534 -22.61 15.37 -8.81
N HIS A 535 -21.39 14.86 -9.00
CA HIS A 535 -20.90 13.68 -8.29
C HIS A 535 -19.40 13.72 -8.08
N GLY A 536 -18.95 12.92 -7.15
CA GLY A 536 -17.55 12.75 -6.82
C GLY A 536 -17.33 11.45 -6.08
N GLY A 537 -16.09 11.05 -5.99
CA GLY A 537 -15.76 9.80 -5.33
C GLY A 537 -14.28 9.67 -5.02
N MET A 538 -13.95 8.56 -4.40
CA MET A 538 -12.57 8.21 -4.11
C MET A 538 -12.38 6.70 -4.10
N ALA A 539 -11.14 6.27 -4.06
CA ALA A 539 -10.78 4.89 -3.85
C ALA A 539 -9.67 4.77 -2.80
N PHE A 540 -9.84 3.88 -1.84
CA PHE A 540 -8.75 3.46 -0.96
C PHE A 540 -8.00 2.29 -1.58
N GLY A 541 -6.67 2.35 -1.60
CA GLY A 541 -5.84 1.19 -1.86
C GLY A 541 -5.87 0.25 -0.67
N LEU A 542 -6.73 -0.78 -0.70
CA LEU A 542 -6.93 -1.68 0.45
C LEU A 542 -5.61 -2.32 0.90
N ASP A 543 -4.79 -2.77 -0.04
CA ASP A 543 -3.51 -3.41 0.28
C ASP A 543 -2.57 -2.47 1.04
N ARG A 544 -2.47 -1.22 0.60
CA ARG A 544 -1.64 -0.18 1.23
C ARG A 544 -2.21 0.25 2.58
N LEU A 545 -3.53 0.42 2.70
CA LEU A 545 -4.18 0.74 3.97
C LEU A 545 -3.89 -0.34 5.02
N VAL A 546 -4.08 -1.61 4.68
CA VAL A 546 -3.80 -2.74 5.59
C VAL A 546 -2.31 -2.80 5.95
N MET A 547 -1.41 -2.65 4.96
CA MET A 547 0.03 -2.62 5.17
C MET A 547 0.45 -1.57 6.21
N LEU A 548 -0.01 -0.33 6.03
CA LEU A 548 0.34 0.79 6.90
C LEU A 548 -0.28 0.67 8.30
N MET A 549 -1.53 0.23 8.38
CA MET A 549 -2.20 -0.01 9.67
C MET A 549 -1.51 -1.07 10.52
N LEU A 550 -0.96 -2.11 9.89
CA LEU A 550 -0.30 -3.23 10.57
C LEU A 550 1.22 -3.05 10.68
N GLY A 551 1.77 -1.91 10.26
CA GLY A 551 3.21 -1.64 10.32
C GLY A 551 4.06 -2.60 9.49
N CYS A 552 3.58 -3.00 8.31
CA CYS A 552 4.31 -3.88 7.40
C CYS A 552 5.15 -3.08 6.40
N ASP A 553 6.31 -3.62 6.02
CA ASP A 553 7.23 -2.98 5.07
C ASP A 553 6.82 -3.19 3.60
N SER A 554 5.96 -4.16 3.32
CA SER A 554 5.54 -4.51 1.96
C SER A 554 4.08 -4.94 1.89
N ILE A 555 3.38 -4.53 0.83
CA ILE A 555 2.01 -5.01 0.57
C ILE A 555 1.94 -6.52 0.33
N ARG A 556 3.04 -7.18 -0.03
CA ARG A 556 3.11 -8.64 -0.15
C ARG A 556 2.84 -9.37 1.16
N ASP A 557 3.07 -8.72 2.29
CA ASP A 557 2.78 -9.28 3.62
C ASP A 557 1.27 -9.39 3.92
N VAL A 558 0.46 -8.55 3.28
CA VAL A 558 -0.99 -8.45 3.49
C VAL A 558 -1.81 -8.98 2.32
N ILE A 559 -1.16 -9.60 1.33
CA ILE A 559 -1.77 -10.28 0.18
C ILE A 559 -1.51 -11.77 0.29
N ALA A 560 -2.56 -12.59 0.16
CA ALA A 560 -2.42 -14.04 0.32
C ALA A 560 -1.47 -14.66 -0.71
N TYR A 561 -1.58 -14.27 -1.99
CA TYR A 561 -0.78 -14.78 -3.11
C TYR A 561 -0.23 -13.61 -3.95
N PRO A 562 0.84 -12.93 -3.46
CA PRO A 562 1.40 -11.77 -4.14
C PRO A 562 2.29 -12.17 -5.32
N LYS A 563 2.50 -11.23 -6.25
CA LYS A 563 3.52 -11.32 -7.29
C LYS A 563 4.88 -10.83 -6.76
N VAL A 564 5.97 -11.38 -7.31
CA VAL A 564 7.33 -10.90 -7.07
C VAL A 564 7.70 -9.75 -8.02
N ALA A 565 8.87 -9.15 -7.83
CA ALA A 565 9.29 -7.93 -8.52
C ALA A 565 9.20 -7.98 -10.07
N ASN A 566 9.33 -9.15 -10.68
CA ASN A 566 9.18 -9.35 -12.11
C ASN A 566 7.73 -9.70 -12.55
N SER A 567 6.72 -9.37 -11.73
CA SER A 567 5.30 -9.67 -11.94
C SER A 567 4.95 -11.16 -12.00
N GLY A 568 5.91 -12.04 -11.70
CA GLY A 568 5.68 -13.49 -11.63
C GLY A 568 5.09 -13.95 -10.30
N GLU A 569 4.49 -15.15 -10.30
CA GLU A 569 4.01 -15.82 -9.10
C GLU A 569 4.73 -17.17 -8.98
N LEU A 570 5.49 -17.34 -7.89
CA LEU A 570 6.45 -18.45 -7.75
C LEU A 570 5.78 -19.80 -7.44
N MET A 571 4.59 -19.82 -6.86
CA MET A 571 3.91 -21.05 -6.46
C MET A 571 3.33 -21.77 -7.67
N THR A 572 2.67 -21.05 -8.59
CA THR A 572 2.07 -21.60 -9.80
C THR A 572 2.99 -21.47 -11.03
N ALA A 573 4.14 -20.77 -10.89
CA ALA A 573 5.04 -20.44 -11.98
C ALA A 573 4.35 -19.64 -13.10
N SER A 574 3.44 -18.73 -12.75
CA SER A 574 2.80 -17.84 -13.71
C SER A 574 3.58 -16.51 -13.86
N PRO A 575 3.60 -15.87 -15.10
CA PRO A 575 2.96 -16.34 -16.32
C PRO A 575 3.68 -17.55 -16.94
N ALA A 576 2.93 -18.37 -17.67
CA ALA A 576 3.45 -19.56 -18.33
C ALA A 576 2.99 -19.61 -19.80
N PRO A 577 3.71 -20.34 -20.68
CA PRO A 577 3.26 -20.61 -22.03
C PRO A 577 1.88 -21.28 -22.08
N VAL A 578 1.13 -21.03 -23.13
CA VAL A 578 -0.16 -21.66 -23.39
C VAL A 578 -0.06 -22.62 -24.59
N ASP A 579 -1.00 -23.57 -24.69
CA ASP A 579 -1.03 -24.54 -25.78
C ASP A 579 -1.24 -23.83 -27.14
N GLN A 580 -0.53 -24.32 -28.19
CA GLN A 580 -0.64 -23.77 -29.54
C GLN A 580 -2.08 -23.77 -30.05
N LYS A 581 -2.87 -24.81 -29.70
CA LYS A 581 -4.28 -24.89 -30.07
C LYS A 581 -5.10 -23.68 -29.55
N GLN A 582 -4.80 -23.20 -28.34
CA GLN A 582 -5.48 -22.01 -27.79
C GLN A 582 -5.11 -20.75 -28.57
N LEU A 583 -3.86 -20.62 -28.98
CA LEU A 583 -3.40 -19.49 -29.82
C LEU A 583 -4.07 -19.55 -31.21
N ASP A 584 -4.13 -20.72 -31.82
CA ASP A 584 -4.77 -20.94 -33.14
C ASP A 584 -6.27 -20.59 -33.09
N GLU A 585 -6.99 -21.00 -32.03
CA GLU A 585 -8.41 -20.66 -31.81
C GLU A 585 -8.64 -19.15 -31.63
N LEU A 586 -7.66 -18.42 -31.12
CA LEU A 586 -7.70 -16.97 -30.97
C LEU A 586 -7.18 -16.20 -32.18
N GLY A 587 -6.56 -16.90 -33.16
CA GLY A 587 -5.90 -16.28 -34.33
C GLY A 587 -4.67 -15.46 -33.92
N ILE A 588 -3.95 -15.84 -32.88
CA ILE A 588 -2.80 -15.14 -32.34
C ILE A 588 -1.53 -15.93 -32.63
N SER A 589 -0.48 -15.24 -33.05
CA SER A 589 0.88 -15.78 -33.13
C SER A 589 1.83 -15.04 -32.20
N ILE A 590 2.74 -15.77 -31.57
CA ILE A 590 3.78 -15.20 -30.72
C ILE A 590 4.99 -14.88 -31.61
N ASN A 591 5.37 -13.60 -31.66
CA ASN A 591 6.57 -13.14 -32.31
C ASN A 591 7.56 -12.59 -31.27
N LEU A 592 8.48 -13.44 -30.83
CA LEU A 592 9.52 -13.04 -29.88
C LEU A 592 10.61 -12.28 -30.68
N GLN A 593 10.82 -11.02 -30.34
CA GLN A 593 12.02 -10.31 -30.77
C GLN A 593 13.22 -10.94 -30.03
N GLU A 594 14.24 -11.38 -30.78
CA GLU A 594 15.51 -11.78 -30.17
C GLU A 594 16.08 -10.57 -29.41
N GLU A 595 16.23 -10.71 -28.10
CA GLU A 595 16.99 -9.72 -27.32
C GLU A 595 18.40 -9.64 -27.91
N THR A 596 18.71 -8.58 -28.60
CA THR A 596 20.08 -8.20 -28.91
C THR A 596 20.76 -7.97 -27.55
N LYS A 597 21.53 -8.96 -27.09
CA LYS A 597 22.42 -8.79 -25.94
C LYS A 597 23.47 -7.74 -26.30
N GLU A 598 23.24 -6.49 -25.88
CA GLU A 598 24.28 -5.49 -25.75
C GLU A 598 25.05 -5.65 -24.46
#